data_4ec70f8d7145938782ae5eea508065f1
#
_entry.id   4ec70f8d7145938782ae5eea508065f1
#
_cell.length_a   1.000
_cell.length_b   1.000
_cell.length_c   1.000
_cell.angle_alpha   90.00
_cell.angle_beta   90.00
_cell.angle_gamma   90.00
#
_symmetry.space_group_name_H-M   'P 1'
#
loop_
_entity.id
_entity.type
_entity.pdbx_description
1 polymer ?
#
loop_
_entity_poly.entity_id
_entity_poly.type
_entity_poly.pdbx_seq_one_letter_code
_entity_poly.pdbx_strand_id
1 'polypeptide(L)'
;MLSKNKIKFLHSLEIKKNRDAQQSFVAEGPKIVHDILSRHKDQLSVIAATEEWFAQEHELMAGLQCERIVVSADELTKVSFLCHPQQVFAVFRKFAEMTPEELPSLADKLTLVLDGVQDPGNLGTIIRIADWFGIEDIICSKDTVDVYNPKVVQATMGSIARVRVSYMDLKQLFEVLPPTLPVYGTLLEGNNMYSEQLSHNGIIIMGNEGKGISPQIRQFISKGLRIPNYPEGRDTADSLNVAVATAIICAEFRRR
;
A
#
# COMPACT_ATOMS: atom_id res chain seq x y z
N MET A 1 2.16 -30.67 -11.54
CA MET A 1 1.64 -31.14 -10.22
C MET A 1 2.47 -30.52 -9.10
N LEU A 2 1.82 -29.87 -8.13
CA LEU A 2 2.46 -29.24 -6.99
C LEU A 2 2.90 -30.31 -5.95
N SER A 3 4.17 -30.34 -5.60
CA SER A 3 4.67 -31.22 -4.53
C SER A 3 4.17 -30.74 -3.15
N LYS A 4 4.05 -31.66 -2.20
CA LYS A 4 3.64 -31.33 -0.81
C LYS A 4 4.56 -30.26 -0.17
N ASN A 5 5.86 -30.34 -0.45
CA ASN A 5 6.84 -29.37 0.07
C ASN A 5 6.65 -27.98 -0.55
N LYS A 6 6.31 -27.90 -1.86
CA LYS A 6 6.02 -26.64 -2.52
C LYS A 6 4.76 -26.02 -1.98
N ILE A 7 3.67 -26.77 -1.80
CA ILE A 7 2.44 -26.30 -1.15
C ILE A 7 2.76 -25.72 0.24
N LYS A 8 3.50 -26.46 1.07
CA LYS A 8 3.88 -25.98 2.40
C LYS A 8 4.69 -24.69 2.37
N PHE A 9 5.62 -24.57 1.42
CA PHE A 9 6.41 -23.35 1.23
C PHE A 9 5.50 -22.17 0.85
N LEU A 10 4.64 -22.32 -0.16
CA LEU A 10 3.74 -21.26 -0.64
C LEU A 10 2.79 -20.80 0.47
N HIS A 11 2.17 -21.73 1.19
CA HIS A 11 1.33 -21.40 2.35
C HIS A 11 2.08 -20.70 3.49
N SER A 12 3.36 -21.03 3.67
CA SER A 12 4.15 -20.39 4.73
C SER A 12 4.27 -18.88 4.56
N LEU A 13 4.13 -18.37 3.34
CA LEU A 13 4.21 -16.94 3.01
C LEU A 13 2.97 -16.14 3.47
N GLU A 14 1.92 -16.79 3.98
CA GLU A 14 0.83 -16.13 4.71
C GLU A 14 1.35 -15.41 5.96
N ILE A 15 2.39 -15.96 6.59
CA ILE A 15 2.95 -15.49 7.86
C ILE A 15 4.05 -14.46 7.59
N LYS A 16 3.94 -13.26 8.20
CA LYS A 16 4.90 -12.15 8.03
C LYS A 16 6.35 -12.60 8.27
N LYS A 17 6.62 -13.34 9.36
CA LYS A 17 7.97 -13.85 9.69
C LYS A 17 8.62 -14.62 8.54
N ASN A 18 7.82 -15.42 7.82
CA ASN A 18 8.33 -16.21 6.70
C ASN A 18 8.55 -15.33 5.47
N ARG A 19 7.66 -14.37 5.18
CA ARG A 19 7.88 -13.37 4.12
C ARG A 19 9.16 -12.58 4.34
N ASP A 20 9.41 -12.17 5.59
CA ASP A 20 10.62 -11.42 5.96
C ASP A 20 11.87 -12.30 5.79
N ALA A 21 11.85 -13.56 6.25
CA ALA A 21 12.95 -14.49 6.11
C ALA A 21 13.27 -14.83 4.64
N GLN A 22 12.24 -14.93 3.78
CA GLN A 22 12.38 -15.24 2.36
C GLN A 22 12.49 -13.97 1.49
N GLN A 23 12.39 -12.79 2.06
CA GLN A 23 12.32 -11.51 1.32
C GLN A 23 11.32 -11.56 0.15
N SER A 24 10.16 -12.21 0.37
CA SER A 24 9.19 -12.52 -0.68
C SER A 24 7.77 -12.27 -0.23
N PHE A 25 6.88 -12.06 -1.20
CA PHE A 25 5.44 -11.92 -0.97
C PHE A 25 4.64 -12.62 -2.07
N VAL A 26 3.35 -12.78 -1.82
CA VAL A 26 2.41 -13.45 -2.72
C VAL A 26 1.49 -12.43 -3.38
N ALA A 27 1.27 -12.62 -4.68
CA ALA A 27 0.23 -11.94 -5.45
C ALA A 27 -0.64 -12.99 -6.15
N GLU A 28 -1.96 -12.79 -6.11
CA GLU A 28 -2.94 -13.71 -6.69
C GLU A 28 -3.91 -12.99 -7.62
N GLY A 29 -4.33 -13.73 -8.64
CA GLY A 29 -5.28 -13.28 -9.65
C GLY A 29 -4.65 -12.55 -10.85
N PRO A 30 -5.26 -12.71 -12.05
CA PRO A 30 -4.69 -12.27 -13.32
C PRO A 30 -4.28 -10.79 -13.32
N LYS A 31 -5.17 -9.90 -12.87
CA LYS A 31 -4.93 -8.46 -12.91
C LYS A 31 -3.73 -8.04 -12.05
N ILE A 32 -3.67 -8.50 -10.78
CA ILE A 32 -2.61 -8.08 -9.85
C ILE A 32 -1.26 -8.60 -10.32
N VAL A 33 -1.21 -9.88 -10.71
CA VAL A 33 0.02 -10.51 -11.21
C VAL A 33 0.49 -9.85 -12.51
N HIS A 34 -0.43 -9.54 -13.44
CA HIS A 34 -0.13 -8.82 -14.68
C HIS A 34 0.47 -7.43 -14.38
N ASP A 35 -0.17 -6.63 -13.51
CA ASP A 35 0.28 -5.28 -13.17
C ASP A 35 1.69 -5.29 -12.54
N ILE A 36 1.97 -6.26 -11.64
CA ILE A 36 3.30 -6.39 -11.04
C ILE A 36 4.33 -6.84 -12.08
N LEU A 37 4.03 -7.85 -12.88
CA LEU A 37 4.92 -8.34 -13.94
C LEU A 37 5.26 -7.26 -14.97
N SER A 38 4.31 -6.43 -15.34
CA SER A 38 4.52 -5.36 -16.32
C SER A 38 5.58 -4.34 -15.89
N ARG A 39 5.86 -4.21 -14.59
CA ARG A 39 6.79 -3.23 -14.02
C ARG A 39 8.00 -3.83 -13.32
N HIS A 40 7.84 -5.04 -12.75
CA HIS A 40 8.80 -5.67 -11.83
C HIS A 40 9.07 -7.13 -12.24
N LYS A 41 9.29 -7.36 -13.52
CA LYS A 41 9.54 -8.71 -14.09
C LYS A 41 10.67 -9.45 -13.39
N ASP A 42 11.74 -8.73 -13.05
CA ASP A 42 12.94 -9.25 -12.39
C ASP A 42 12.69 -9.68 -10.95
N GLN A 43 11.59 -9.26 -10.33
CA GLN A 43 11.24 -9.66 -8.96
C GLN A 43 10.48 -10.99 -8.90
N LEU A 44 10.02 -11.54 -10.03
CA LEU A 44 9.31 -12.82 -10.04
C LEU A 44 10.26 -13.97 -9.69
N SER A 45 9.89 -14.79 -8.70
CA SER A 45 10.64 -16.00 -8.32
C SER A 45 9.90 -17.30 -8.66
N VAL A 46 8.62 -17.37 -8.38
CA VAL A 46 7.79 -18.55 -8.66
C VAL A 46 6.45 -18.12 -9.23
N ILE A 47 5.95 -18.85 -10.21
CA ILE A 47 4.60 -18.67 -10.72
C ILE A 47 3.92 -20.03 -10.92
N ALA A 48 2.75 -20.19 -10.33
CA ALA A 48 1.86 -21.32 -10.51
C ALA A 48 0.58 -20.84 -11.18
N ALA A 49 0.33 -21.26 -12.41
CA ALA A 49 -0.83 -20.79 -13.17
C ALA A 49 -1.42 -21.91 -14.04
N THR A 50 -2.64 -21.69 -14.51
CA THR A 50 -3.30 -22.57 -15.47
C THR A 50 -2.64 -22.46 -16.85
N GLU A 51 -2.78 -23.49 -17.68
CA GLU A 51 -2.31 -23.45 -19.09
C GLU A 51 -2.91 -22.27 -19.86
N GLU A 52 -4.19 -22.00 -19.61
CA GLU A 52 -4.91 -20.88 -20.24
C GLU A 52 -4.24 -19.54 -19.90
N TRP A 53 -3.91 -19.30 -18.63
CA TRP A 53 -3.24 -18.07 -18.22
C TRP A 53 -1.86 -17.93 -18.86
N PHE A 54 -1.04 -19.01 -18.90
CA PHE A 54 0.25 -18.97 -19.57
C PHE A 54 0.15 -18.71 -21.07
N ALA A 55 -0.90 -19.20 -21.71
CA ALA A 55 -1.16 -18.94 -23.13
C ALA A 55 -1.54 -17.48 -23.38
N GLN A 56 -2.36 -16.90 -22.51
CA GLN A 56 -2.78 -15.49 -22.58
C GLN A 56 -1.61 -14.52 -22.33
N GLU A 57 -0.75 -14.82 -21.36
CA GLU A 57 0.35 -13.94 -20.92
C GLU A 57 1.72 -14.36 -21.49
N HIS A 58 1.75 -15.06 -22.64
CA HIS A 58 3.00 -15.60 -23.20
C HIS A 58 4.05 -14.53 -23.50
N GLU A 59 3.64 -13.35 -23.99
CA GLU A 59 4.53 -12.22 -24.27
C GLU A 59 5.12 -11.65 -22.97
N LEU A 60 4.28 -11.48 -21.94
CA LEU A 60 4.69 -10.98 -20.64
C LEU A 60 5.69 -11.93 -19.97
N MET A 61 5.50 -13.23 -20.17
CA MET A 61 6.33 -14.30 -19.62
C MET A 61 7.59 -14.60 -20.45
N ALA A 62 7.75 -14.00 -21.63
CA ALA A 62 8.90 -14.27 -22.49
C ALA A 62 10.21 -13.82 -21.85
N GLY A 63 11.21 -14.72 -21.86
CA GLY A 63 12.56 -14.45 -21.34
C GLY A 63 12.70 -14.42 -19.82
N LEU A 64 11.63 -14.59 -19.04
CA LEU A 64 11.70 -14.55 -17.57
C LEU A 64 12.39 -15.80 -17.02
N GLN A 65 13.33 -15.58 -16.11
CA GLN A 65 14.04 -16.61 -15.35
C GLN A 65 13.33 -16.82 -14.00
N CYS A 66 12.33 -17.71 -13.99
CA CYS A 66 11.57 -18.03 -12.80
C CYS A 66 11.11 -19.49 -12.81
N GLU A 67 10.76 -20.02 -11.64
CA GLU A 67 10.14 -21.34 -11.55
C GLU A 67 8.70 -21.26 -12.03
N ARG A 68 8.37 -21.97 -13.13
CA ARG A 68 7.02 -22.03 -13.73
C ARG A 68 6.38 -23.37 -13.42
N ILE A 69 5.17 -23.34 -12.87
CA ILE A 69 4.42 -24.53 -12.50
C ILE A 69 3.05 -24.46 -13.17
N VAL A 70 2.77 -25.36 -14.09
CA VAL A 70 1.42 -25.53 -14.63
C VAL A 70 0.58 -26.27 -13.60
N VAL A 71 -0.57 -25.71 -13.26
CA VAL A 71 -1.49 -26.24 -12.24
C VAL A 71 -2.93 -26.29 -12.76
N SER A 72 -3.71 -27.23 -12.24
CA SER A 72 -5.16 -27.23 -12.42
C SER A 72 -5.83 -26.22 -11.45
N ALA A 73 -7.11 -25.91 -11.70
CA ALA A 73 -7.90 -25.09 -10.77
C ALA A 73 -7.96 -25.71 -9.35
N ASP A 74 -8.09 -27.04 -9.26
CA ASP A 74 -8.10 -27.76 -7.98
C ASP A 74 -6.73 -27.71 -7.27
N GLU A 75 -5.63 -27.69 -8.00
CA GLU A 75 -4.29 -27.52 -7.42
C GLU A 75 -4.07 -26.09 -6.95
N LEU A 76 -4.62 -25.10 -7.67
CA LEU A 76 -4.54 -23.69 -7.30
C LEU A 76 -5.27 -23.43 -5.98
N THR A 77 -6.44 -24.06 -5.76
CA THR A 77 -7.16 -23.93 -4.48
C THR A 77 -6.36 -24.40 -3.27
N LYS A 78 -5.39 -25.31 -3.45
CA LYS A 78 -4.55 -25.82 -2.36
C LYS A 78 -3.45 -24.86 -1.93
N VAL A 79 -3.15 -23.82 -2.70
CA VAL A 79 -2.10 -22.83 -2.38
C VAL A 79 -2.62 -21.43 -2.20
N SER A 80 -3.80 -21.14 -2.69
CA SER A 80 -4.42 -19.82 -2.65
C SER A 80 -4.88 -19.43 -1.24
N PHE A 81 -4.79 -18.14 -0.94
CA PHE A 81 -5.36 -17.48 0.24
C PHE A 81 -6.75 -16.89 -0.05
N LEU A 82 -7.22 -16.98 -1.29
CA LEU A 82 -8.53 -16.46 -1.71
C LEU A 82 -9.63 -17.51 -1.55
N CYS A 83 -10.83 -17.09 -1.17
CA CYS A 83 -12.00 -17.98 -1.15
C CYS A 83 -12.35 -18.51 -2.57
N HIS A 84 -12.08 -17.71 -3.58
CA HIS A 84 -12.30 -18.06 -5.00
C HIS A 84 -11.02 -17.81 -5.80
N PRO A 85 -10.09 -18.76 -5.82
CA PRO A 85 -8.83 -18.66 -6.55
C PRO A 85 -9.05 -18.42 -8.04
N GLN A 86 -8.21 -17.60 -8.65
CA GLN A 86 -8.30 -17.28 -10.07
C GLN A 86 -6.96 -17.56 -10.76
N GLN A 87 -6.97 -18.45 -11.69
CA GLN A 87 -5.96 -18.77 -12.72
C GLN A 87 -4.46 -18.71 -12.34
N VAL A 88 -4.02 -17.81 -11.43
CA VAL A 88 -2.60 -17.57 -11.16
C VAL A 88 -2.31 -17.21 -9.71
N PHE A 89 -1.22 -17.78 -9.19
CA PHE A 89 -0.58 -17.51 -7.91
C PHE A 89 0.91 -17.26 -8.16
N ALA A 90 1.44 -16.14 -7.74
CA ALA A 90 2.81 -15.77 -7.99
C ALA A 90 3.52 -15.33 -6.71
N VAL A 91 4.82 -15.63 -6.63
CA VAL A 91 5.72 -15.19 -5.55
C VAL A 91 6.74 -14.22 -6.15
N PHE A 92 6.78 -13.02 -5.59
CA PHE A 92 7.71 -11.96 -5.95
C PHE A 92 8.67 -11.68 -4.79
N ARG A 93 9.88 -11.23 -5.10
CA ARG A 93 10.75 -10.59 -4.09
C ARG A 93 10.13 -9.27 -3.67
N LYS A 94 10.33 -8.88 -2.41
CA LYS A 94 9.90 -7.58 -1.89
C LYS A 94 10.56 -6.45 -2.69
N PHE A 95 9.81 -5.36 -2.86
CA PHE A 95 10.32 -4.16 -3.52
C PHE A 95 11.27 -3.39 -2.60
N ALA A 96 12.13 -2.58 -3.21
CA ALA A 96 13.01 -1.70 -2.46
C ALA A 96 12.20 -0.62 -1.73
N GLU A 97 12.52 -0.40 -0.46
CA GLU A 97 12.01 0.73 0.32
C GLU A 97 12.86 1.98 0.04
N MET A 98 12.33 3.14 0.42
CA MET A 98 13.06 4.41 0.34
C MET A 98 14.28 4.38 1.28
N THR A 99 15.42 4.82 0.75
CA THR A 99 16.63 4.96 1.55
C THR A 99 16.72 6.32 2.23
N PRO A 100 17.54 6.49 3.30
CA PRO A 100 17.73 7.79 3.94
C PRO A 100 18.20 8.90 2.99
N GLU A 101 18.99 8.55 1.98
CA GLU A 101 19.53 9.48 0.97
C GLU A 101 18.43 10.03 0.05
N GLU A 102 17.32 9.31 -0.09
CA GLU A 102 16.18 9.72 -0.91
C GLU A 102 15.19 10.63 -0.17
N LEU A 103 15.23 10.68 1.18
CA LEU A 103 14.28 11.48 1.99
C LEU A 103 14.20 12.96 1.58
N PRO A 104 15.30 13.65 1.20
CA PRO A 104 15.21 15.05 0.74
C PRO A 104 14.29 15.25 -0.48
N SER A 105 14.13 14.23 -1.34
CA SER A 105 13.25 14.29 -2.51
C SER A 105 11.76 14.43 -2.17
N LEU A 106 11.37 14.14 -0.92
CA LEU A 106 10.00 14.31 -0.45
C LEU A 106 9.57 15.78 -0.38
N ALA A 107 10.55 16.71 -0.35
CA ALA A 107 10.26 18.14 -0.31
C ALA A 107 9.60 18.65 -1.61
N ASP A 108 9.79 17.97 -2.74
CA ASP A 108 9.33 18.42 -4.05
C ASP A 108 7.99 17.80 -4.48
N LYS A 109 7.44 16.89 -3.67
CA LYS A 109 6.23 16.13 -4.02
C LYS A 109 5.25 15.99 -2.85
N LEU A 110 4.04 15.57 -3.17
CA LEU A 110 3.03 15.24 -2.17
C LEU A 110 3.22 13.77 -1.75
N THR A 111 3.33 13.55 -0.43
CA THR A 111 3.60 12.23 0.15
C THR A 111 2.57 11.92 1.24
N LEU A 112 2.09 10.68 1.29
CA LEU A 112 1.27 10.20 2.39
C LEU A 112 2.15 9.61 3.51
N VAL A 113 1.82 9.94 4.75
CA VAL A 113 2.38 9.31 5.94
C VAL A 113 1.25 8.65 6.71
N LEU A 114 1.42 7.37 7.05
CA LEU A 114 0.43 6.58 7.77
C LEU A 114 0.95 6.26 9.18
N ASP A 115 0.29 6.81 10.17
CA ASP A 115 0.63 6.63 11.58
C ASP A 115 -0.29 5.58 12.22
N GLY A 116 0.12 4.32 12.13
CA GLY A 116 -0.54 3.20 12.79
C GLY A 116 -1.82 2.70 12.10
N VAL A 117 -1.95 2.81 10.78
CA VAL A 117 -3.08 2.19 10.04
C VAL A 117 -2.96 0.68 10.12
N GLN A 118 -3.93 0.00 10.76
CA GLN A 118 -3.83 -1.42 11.09
C GLN A 118 -4.72 -2.34 10.26
N ASP A 119 -5.79 -1.83 9.67
CA ASP A 119 -6.67 -2.64 8.82
C ASP A 119 -6.06 -2.87 7.43
N PRO A 120 -5.91 -4.15 6.99
CA PRO A 120 -5.36 -4.48 5.68
C PRO A 120 -6.15 -3.92 4.50
N GLY A 121 -7.48 -3.86 4.60
CA GLY A 121 -8.35 -3.31 3.57
C GLY A 121 -8.16 -1.82 3.41
N ASN A 122 -8.01 -1.09 4.54
CA ASN A 122 -7.72 0.33 4.54
C ASN A 122 -6.37 0.63 3.89
N LEU A 123 -5.29 -0.07 4.29
CA LEU A 123 -3.97 0.16 3.68
C LEU A 123 -4.00 -0.10 2.17
N GLY A 124 -4.57 -1.23 1.73
CA GLY A 124 -4.66 -1.54 0.31
C GLY A 124 -5.49 -0.51 -0.47
N THR A 125 -6.57 0.01 0.11
CA THR A 125 -7.39 1.06 -0.48
C THR A 125 -6.64 2.39 -0.53
N ILE A 126 -5.88 2.75 0.51
CA ILE A 126 -5.05 3.97 0.53
C ILE A 126 -3.97 3.91 -0.56
N ILE A 127 -3.33 2.74 -0.77
CA ILE A 127 -2.36 2.55 -1.87
C ILE A 127 -3.02 2.79 -3.24
N ARG A 128 -4.26 2.33 -3.45
CA ARG A 128 -5.02 2.63 -4.70
C ARG A 128 -5.35 4.10 -4.85
N ILE A 129 -5.71 4.76 -3.76
CA ILE A 129 -5.98 6.20 -3.75
C ILE A 129 -4.71 6.98 -4.11
N ALA A 130 -3.57 6.62 -3.52
CA ALA A 130 -2.28 7.21 -3.83
C ALA A 130 -1.94 7.08 -5.32
N ASP A 131 -2.05 5.87 -5.87
CA ASP A 131 -1.87 5.60 -7.31
C ASP A 131 -2.78 6.47 -8.18
N TRP A 132 -4.08 6.56 -7.83
CA TRP A 132 -5.06 7.33 -8.58
C TRP A 132 -4.74 8.83 -8.62
N PHE A 133 -4.26 9.38 -7.51
CA PHE A 133 -3.93 10.79 -7.37
C PHE A 133 -2.45 11.12 -7.66
N GLY A 134 -1.68 10.19 -8.21
CA GLY A 134 -0.27 10.40 -8.57
C GLY A 134 0.62 10.70 -7.35
N ILE A 135 0.36 10.03 -6.24
CA ILE A 135 1.22 10.03 -5.05
C ILE A 135 2.06 8.76 -5.11
N GLU A 136 3.36 8.92 -5.32
CA GLU A 136 4.27 7.82 -5.60
C GLU A 136 4.82 7.16 -4.33
N ASP A 137 4.86 7.90 -3.21
CA ASP A 137 5.44 7.43 -1.96
C ASP A 137 4.43 7.46 -0.81
N ILE A 138 4.37 6.35 -0.08
CA ILE A 138 3.69 6.22 1.20
C ILE A 138 4.72 5.82 2.25
N ILE A 139 4.81 6.57 3.35
CA ILE A 139 5.67 6.24 4.47
C ILE A 139 4.81 5.80 5.64
N CYS A 140 5.06 4.61 6.14
CA CYS A 140 4.33 3.97 7.22
C CYS A 140 5.15 3.95 8.50
N SER A 141 4.49 4.16 9.64
CA SER A 141 5.04 3.80 10.94
C SER A 141 5.27 2.29 11.05
N LYS A 142 6.15 1.86 11.94
CA LYS A 142 6.50 0.44 12.11
C LYS A 142 5.35 -0.44 12.60
N ASP A 143 4.33 0.14 13.20
CA ASP A 143 3.11 -0.51 13.68
C ASP A 143 1.96 -0.48 12.65
N THR A 144 2.15 0.16 11.51
CA THR A 144 1.22 0.03 10.37
C THR A 144 1.25 -1.41 9.83
N VAL A 145 0.12 -1.93 9.40
CA VAL A 145 0.00 -3.28 8.84
C VAL A 145 0.96 -3.50 7.67
N ASP A 146 1.53 -4.70 7.57
CA ASP A 146 2.51 -5.06 6.53
C ASP A 146 1.89 -5.00 5.12
N VAL A 147 2.48 -4.18 4.24
CA VAL A 147 2.04 -4.02 2.84
C VAL A 147 2.02 -5.34 2.08
N TYR A 148 2.89 -6.27 2.44
CA TYR A 148 2.98 -7.60 1.82
C TYR A 148 2.05 -8.65 2.46
N ASN A 149 1.20 -8.25 3.41
CA ASN A 149 0.10 -9.12 3.87
C ASN A 149 -0.79 -9.47 2.64
N PRO A 150 -1.13 -10.75 2.41
CA PRO A 150 -1.94 -11.16 1.24
C PRO A 150 -3.24 -10.37 1.08
N LYS A 151 -3.90 -10.01 2.19
CA LYS A 151 -5.12 -9.19 2.15
C LYS A 151 -4.85 -7.76 1.70
N VAL A 152 -3.70 -7.17 2.07
CA VAL A 152 -3.30 -5.84 1.59
C VAL A 152 -2.99 -5.91 0.11
N VAL A 153 -2.13 -6.84 -0.32
CA VAL A 153 -1.77 -7.01 -1.73
C VAL A 153 -3.02 -7.15 -2.60
N GLN A 154 -3.98 -7.98 -2.16
CA GLN A 154 -5.25 -8.16 -2.86
C GLN A 154 -6.06 -6.85 -2.92
N ALA A 155 -6.15 -6.11 -1.82
CA ALA A 155 -6.91 -4.86 -1.75
C ALA A 155 -6.29 -3.74 -2.60
N THR A 156 -4.98 -3.80 -2.92
CA THR A 156 -4.33 -2.82 -3.81
C THR A 156 -4.81 -2.91 -5.26
N MET A 157 -5.38 -4.04 -5.68
CA MET A 157 -5.80 -4.28 -7.08
C MET A 157 -4.69 -3.99 -8.12
N GLY A 158 -3.41 -4.23 -7.73
CA GLY A 158 -2.23 -4.02 -8.57
C GLY A 158 -1.51 -2.68 -8.37
N SER A 159 -2.09 -1.72 -7.65
CA SER A 159 -1.45 -0.41 -7.38
C SER A 159 -0.14 -0.52 -6.58
N ILE A 160 0.08 -1.62 -5.86
CA ILE A 160 1.36 -1.94 -5.20
C ILE A 160 2.56 -1.94 -6.16
N ALA A 161 2.33 -2.14 -7.46
CA ALA A 161 3.37 -2.08 -8.48
C ALA A 161 3.77 -0.64 -8.86
N ARG A 162 3.04 0.39 -8.42
CA ARG A 162 3.22 1.79 -8.84
C ARG A 162 3.49 2.74 -7.68
N VAL A 163 3.10 2.35 -6.47
CA VAL A 163 3.26 3.15 -5.26
C VAL A 163 4.30 2.47 -4.36
N ARG A 164 5.35 3.18 -4.04
CA ARG A 164 6.38 2.72 -3.10
C ARG A 164 5.89 2.89 -1.67
N VAL A 165 5.89 1.81 -0.91
CA VAL A 165 5.54 1.82 0.52
C VAL A 165 6.78 1.51 1.33
N SER A 166 7.14 2.40 2.24
CA SER A 166 8.35 2.28 3.08
C SER A 166 7.99 2.37 4.56
N TYR A 167 8.70 1.63 5.40
CA TYR A 167 8.48 1.61 6.85
C TYR A 167 9.66 2.22 7.59
N MET A 168 9.39 3.23 8.44
CA MET A 168 10.44 3.86 9.22
C MET A 168 9.93 4.42 10.56
N ASP A 169 10.83 4.92 11.37
CA ASP A 169 10.49 5.71 12.53
C ASP A 169 10.04 7.10 12.08
N LEU A 170 8.75 7.40 12.27
CA LEU A 170 8.18 8.67 11.80
C LEU A 170 8.77 9.89 12.52
N LYS A 171 9.16 9.76 13.78
CA LYS A 171 9.83 10.87 14.48
C LYS A 171 11.15 11.20 13.80
N GLN A 172 11.98 10.19 13.52
CA GLN A 172 13.25 10.37 12.80
C GLN A 172 13.02 10.95 11.40
N LEU A 173 11.97 10.53 10.69
CA LEU A 173 11.58 11.11 9.41
C LEU A 173 11.40 12.62 9.52
N PHE A 174 10.55 13.09 10.46
CA PHE A 174 10.25 14.51 10.59
C PHE A 174 11.42 15.36 11.09
N GLU A 175 12.36 14.76 11.82
CA GLU A 175 13.57 15.45 12.28
C GLU A 175 14.58 15.76 11.17
N VAL A 176 14.53 14.98 10.05
CA VAL A 176 15.45 15.19 8.90
C VAL A 176 14.81 15.96 7.75
N LEU A 177 13.50 16.09 7.72
CA LEU A 177 12.80 16.85 6.69
C LEU A 177 13.00 18.37 6.86
N PRO A 178 13.04 19.15 5.76
CA PRO A 178 13.15 20.59 5.84
C PRO A 178 12.01 21.21 6.68
N PRO A 179 12.28 22.10 7.63
CA PRO A 179 11.25 22.72 8.47
C PRO A 179 10.27 23.60 7.68
N THR A 180 10.61 23.94 6.45
CA THR A 180 9.75 24.71 5.52
C THR A 180 8.76 23.82 4.77
N LEU A 181 8.92 22.49 4.81
CA LEU A 181 8.02 21.54 4.15
C LEU A 181 6.67 21.51 4.88
N PRO A 182 5.55 21.80 4.18
CA PRO A 182 4.24 21.74 4.83
C PRO A 182 3.89 20.33 5.30
N VAL A 183 3.48 20.22 6.57
CA VAL A 183 3.01 18.96 7.17
C VAL A 183 1.54 19.12 7.56
N TYR A 184 0.67 18.43 6.85
CA TYR A 184 -0.77 18.47 7.02
C TYR A 184 -1.23 17.25 7.85
N GLY A 185 -1.77 17.50 9.05
CA GLY A 185 -2.38 16.44 9.87
C GLY A 185 -3.89 16.39 9.68
N THR A 186 -4.44 15.21 9.46
CA THR A 186 -5.90 15.03 9.39
C THR A 186 -6.47 14.88 10.79
N LEU A 187 -7.19 15.91 11.26
CA LEU A 187 -7.64 16.04 12.64
C LEU A 187 -9.13 16.39 12.70
N LEU A 188 -9.84 15.90 13.72
CA LEU A 188 -11.24 16.26 13.97
C LEU A 188 -11.38 17.74 14.38
N GLU A 189 -10.39 18.25 15.11
CA GLU A 189 -10.28 19.64 15.58
C GLU A 189 -9.52 20.56 14.62
N GLY A 190 -9.21 20.10 13.42
CA GLY A 190 -8.50 20.88 12.40
C GLY A 190 -9.37 21.96 11.76
N ASN A 191 -8.75 22.82 10.96
CA ASN A 191 -9.44 23.81 10.15
C ASN A 191 -10.18 23.14 8.99
N ASN A 192 -11.26 23.79 8.53
CA ASN A 192 -12.00 23.33 7.36
C ASN A 192 -11.07 23.32 6.13
N MET A 193 -10.76 22.11 5.62
CA MET A 193 -9.81 21.91 4.52
C MET A 193 -10.17 22.70 3.24
N TYR A 194 -11.45 22.94 3.01
CA TYR A 194 -11.92 23.67 1.82
C TYR A 194 -11.62 25.16 1.86
N SER A 195 -11.34 25.71 3.04
CA SER A 195 -10.95 27.10 3.25
C SER A 195 -9.43 27.32 3.36
N GLU A 196 -8.64 26.24 3.46
CA GLU A 196 -7.19 26.32 3.61
C GLU A 196 -6.48 26.46 2.25
N GLN A 197 -5.35 27.16 2.27
CA GLN A 197 -4.43 27.15 1.14
C GLN A 197 -3.54 25.91 1.23
N LEU A 198 -3.75 24.98 0.29
CA LEU A 198 -3.01 23.74 0.20
C LEU A 198 -1.87 23.87 -0.82
N SER A 199 -0.71 23.31 -0.49
CA SER A 199 0.46 23.26 -1.37
C SER A 199 0.40 22.06 -2.32
N HIS A 200 1.06 22.14 -3.48
CA HIS A 200 1.22 21.01 -4.40
C HIS A 200 2.20 19.94 -3.88
N ASN A 201 3.05 20.29 -2.92
CA ASN A 201 4.02 19.44 -2.24
C ASN A 201 3.72 19.41 -0.73
N GLY A 202 4.32 18.47 -0.02
CA GLY A 202 4.21 18.35 1.42
C GLY A 202 3.81 16.95 1.89
N ILE A 203 3.66 16.84 3.18
CA ILE A 203 3.29 15.58 3.84
C ILE A 203 1.83 15.63 4.28
N ILE A 204 1.06 14.61 3.95
CA ILE A 204 -0.30 14.41 4.49
C ILE A 204 -0.23 13.24 5.47
N ILE A 205 -0.53 13.47 6.74
CA ILE A 205 -0.54 12.45 7.78
C ILE A 205 -1.96 11.94 7.98
N MET A 206 -2.14 10.62 7.82
CA MET A 206 -3.35 9.89 8.18
C MET A 206 -3.07 9.08 9.43
N GLY A 207 -3.92 9.18 10.44
CA GLY A 207 -3.76 8.49 11.71
C GLY A 207 -4.43 7.12 11.77
N ASN A 208 -4.23 6.44 12.89
CA ASN A 208 -4.91 5.19 13.24
C ASN A 208 -6.42 5.36 13.30
N GLU A 209 -7.17 4.32 12.92
CA GLU A 209 -8.63 4.34 12.82
C GLU A 209 -9.34 4.68 14.15
N GLY A 210 -8.79 4.24 15.27
CA GLY A 210 -9.40 4.46 16.59
C GLY A 210 -8.70 5.54 17.43
N LYS A 211 -7.40 5.75 17.23
CA LYS A 211 -6.56 6.63 18.07
C LYS A 211 -6.19 7.94 17.38
N GLY A 212 -6.40 8.04 16.06
CA GLY A 212 -5.94 9.18 15.27
C GLY A 212 -4.41 9.25 15.15
N ILE A 213 -3.89 10.43 14.90
CA ILE A 213 -2.45 10.69 14.83
C ILE A 213 -1.86 10.69 16.25
N SER A 214 -0.76 9.97 16.45
CA SER A 214 -0.13 9.83 17.76
C SER A 214 0.40 11.18 18.31
N PRO A 215 0.41 11.39 19.64
CA PRO A 215 0.85 12.65 20.22
C PRO A 215 2.28 13.04 19.84
N GLN A 216 3.17 12.04 19.70
CA GLN A 216 4.55 12.24 19.29
C GLN A 216 4.72 12.71 17.83
N ILE A 217 3.73 12.44 16.96
CA ILE A 217 3.74 12.88 15.57
C ILE A 217 2.96 14.19 15.40
N ARG A 218 1.94 14.44 16.21
CA ARG A 218 1.16 15.68 16.19
C ARG A 218 2.02 16.95 16.32
N GLN A 219 3.13 16.92 17.06
CA GLN A 219 4.01 18.08 17.23
C GLN A 219 4.67 18.58 15.94
N PHE A 220 4.75 17.75 14.90
CA PHE A 220 5.32 18.11 13.60
C PHE A 220 4.28 18.68 12.62
N ILE A 221 3.00 18.67 12.98
CA ILE A 221 1.93 19.18 12.12
C ILE A 221 2.01 20.71 12.07
N SER A 222 2.19 21.24 10.87
CA SER A 222 2.14 22.68 10.62
C SER A 222 0.72 23.19 10.35
N LYS A 223 -0.17 22.33 9.79
CA LYS A 223 -1.57 22.63 9.51
C LYS A 223 -2.46 21.43 9.82
N GLY A 224 -3.39 21.59 10.76
CA GLY A 224 -4.46 20.61 11.01
C GLY A 224 -5.61 20.80 10.03
N LEU A 225 -5.98 19.74 9.32
CA LEU A 225 -7.08 19.73 8.34
C LEU A 225 -8.25 18.89 8.84
N ARG A 226 -9.46 19.44 8.73
CA ARG A 226 -10.73 18.75 9.03
C ARG A 226 -11.56 18.64 7.77
N ILE A 227 -12.12 17.48 7.52
CA ILE A 227 -13.23 17.28 6.58
C ILE A 227 -14.51 17.70 7.33
N PRO A 228 -15.18 18.79 6.95
CA PRO A 228 -16.37 19.23 7.67
C PRO A 228 -17.54 18.26 7.46
N ASN A 229 -18.33 18.03 8.51
CA ASN A 229 -19.64 17.37 8.39
C ASN A 229 -20.69 18.33 7.86
N TYR A 230 -21.84 17.82 7.43
CA TYR A 230 -22.95 18.67 6.92
C TYR A 230 -24.31 18.25 7.51
N PRO A 231 -25.15 19.24 7.89
CA PRO A 231 -24.76 20.63 8.15
C PRO A 231 -23.78 20.73 9.32
N GLU A 232 -22.99 21.81 9.35
CA GLU A 232 -21.97 21.99 10.39
C GLU A 232 -22.62 22.03 11.77
N GLY A 233 -22.02 21.33 12.75
CA GLY A 233 -22.55 21.23 14.13
C GLY A 233 -23.62 20.15 14.32
N ARG A 234 -24.04 19.43 13.27
CA ARG A 234 -24.94 18.29 13.41
C ARG A 234 -24.26 17.14 14.15
N ASP A 235 -25.02 16.43 14.99
CA ASP A 235 -24.62 15.15 15.55
C ASP A 235 -24.48 14.10 14.42
N THR A 236 -23.28 13.54 14.27
CA THR A 236 -22.92 12.61 13.20
C THR A 236 -22.00 11.51 13.75
N ALA A 237 -21.56 10.58 12.90
CA ALA A 237 -20.50 9.64 13.26
C ALA A 237 -19.23 10.37 13.72
N ASP A 238 -18.52 9.83 14.71
CA ASP A 238 -17.32 10.43 15.31
C ASP A 238 -16.19 10.64 14.30
N SER A 239 -16.09 9.78 13.29
CA SER A 239 -15.06 9.86 12.26
C SER A 239 -15.48 9.19 10.95
N LEU A 240 -14.78 9.51 9.87
CA LEU A 240 -14.85 8.77 8.61
C LEU A 240 -13.84 7.60 8.63
N ASN A 241 -14.13 6.56 7.86
CA ASN A 241 -13.14 5.53 7.55
C ASN A 241 -11.86 6.19 7.00
N VAL A 242 -10.68 5.75 7.44
CA VAL A 242 -9.40 6.39 7.10
C VAL A 242 -9.10 6.41 5.61
N ALA A 243 -9.46 5.35 4.86
CA ALA A 243 -9.27 5.34 3.42
C ALA A 243 -10.23 6.29 2.70
N VAL A 244 -11.48 6.40 3.16
CA VAL A 244 -12.45 7.39 2.64
C VAL A 244 -11.94 8.80 2.90
N ALA A 245 -11.50 9.10 4.12
CA ALA A 245 -10.92 10.39 4.46
C ALA A 245 -9.70 10.72 3.58
N THR A 246 -8.81 9.73 3.37
CA THR A 246 -7.66 9.87 2.47
C THR A 246 -8.08 10.27 1.06
N ALA A 247 -9.12 9.63 0.50
CA ALA A 247 -9.60 9.94 -0.84
C ALA A 247 -10.12 11.39 -0.96
N ILE A 248 -10.88 11.84 0.03
CA ILE A 248 -11.43 13.21 0.05
C ILE A 248 -10.30 14.24 0.16
N ILE A 249 -9.32 14.00 1.04
CA ILE A 249 -8.15 14.87 1.23
C ILE A 249 -7.32 14.94 -0.06
N CYS A 250 -6.94 13.79 -0.63
CA CYS A 250 -6.15 13.74 -1.86
C CYS A 250 -6.87 14.41 -3.04
N ALA A 251 -8.19 14.22 -3.16
CA ALA A 251 -8.99 14.88 -4.19
C ALA A 251 -8.91 16.41 -4.07
N GLU A 252 -8.99 16.97 -2.85
CA GLU A 252 -8.91 18.42 -2.65
C GLU A 252 -7.50 18.96 -2.96
N PHE A 253 -6.44 18.24 -2.57
CA PHE A 253 -5.06 18.62 -2.93
C PHE A 253 -4.81 18.62 -4.44
N ARG A 254 -5.50 17.78 -5.22
CA ARG A 254 -5.33 17.69 -6.68
C ARG A 254 -6.31 18.53 -7.48
N ARG A 255 -7.37 19.01 -6.85
CA ARG A 255 -8.39 19.87 -7.49
C ARG A 255 -7.87 21.28 -7.77
N ARG A 256 -6.87 21.74 -7.08
CA ARG A 256 -6.32 23.11 -7.12
C ARG A 256 -5.09 23.25 -8.01
#